data_e504ae132ac25b2cb6295917232ee854
#
_entry.id   e504ae132ac25b2cb6295917232ee854
#
_cell.length_a   1.000
_cell.length_b   1.000
_cell.length_c   1.000
_cell.angle_alpha   90.00
_cell.angle_beta   90.00
_cell.angle_gamma   90.00
#
_symmetry.space_group_name_H-M   'P 1'
#
loop_
_entity.id
_entity.type
_entity.pdbx_description
1 polymer ?
#
loop_
_entity_poly.entity_id
_entity_poly.type
_entity_poly.pdbx_seq_one_letter_code
_entity_poly.pdbx_strand_id
1 'polypeptide(L)'
;MVEGMGKAGFFRWLCLEIAKLVKYRTIPVFITFMLMSFVLAMFIDSITVILFLAAVTLELAQTLKCNPVPIILSEIFCANLGGSATMCGDPPNIIIGTSLGYTFGEFISNTGFIALISLVVIVIYFYLCFHKELAGQGAVVQITSYPDPKEAITDKGEFAKSCVIFLLAVVLLVTHAQTGLTVAFIGTFIAILTLVTQYKDAKELLAKVDYKTLLFFIGLFVVVGGLEQTGVLEEIAGLISKLSGSNGMLM
;
A
#
# COMPACT_ATOMS: atom_id res chain seq x y z
N MET A 1 -3.67 -7.16 11.22
CA MET A 1 -2.29 -6.63 11.40
C MET A 1 -2.23 -5.13 11.13
N VAL A 2 -2.48 -4.68 9.90
CA VAL A 2 -2.35 -3.24 9.52
C VAL A 2 -3.23 -2.33 10.37
N GLU A 3 -4.47 -2.73 10.65
CA GLU A 3 -5.38 -2.01 11.53
C GLU A 3 -4.84 -1.88 12.96
N GLY A 4 -4.20 -2.94 13.47
CA GLY A 4 -3.51 -2.89 14.78
C GLY A 4 -2.34 -1.91 14.78
N MET A 5 -1.58 -1.82 13.68
CA MET A 5 -0.51 -0.82 13.50
C MET A 5 -1.08 0.60 13.48
N GLY A 6 -2.19 0.81 12.76
CA GLY A 6 -2.88 2.09 12.72
C GLY A 6 -3.34 2.55 14.10
N LYS A 7 -3.97 1.64 14.86
CA LYS A 7 -4.42 1.90 16.23
C LYS A 7 -3.27 2.22 17.21
N ALA A 8 -2.13 1.55 17.04
CA ALA A 8 -0.92 1.82 17.83
C ALA A 8 -0.22 3.14 17.45
N GLY A 9 -0.65 3.81 16.39
CA GLY A 9 -0.13 5.10 15.93
C GLY A 9 1.07 5.01 14.98
N PHE A 10 1.33 3.82 14.41
CA PHE A 10 2.51 3.59 13.55
C PHE A 10 2.56 4.55 12.35
N PHE A 11 1.48 4.67 11.59
CA PHE A 11 1.47 5.51 10.38
C PHE A 11 1.63 6.98 10.73
N ARG A 12 0.96 7.46 11.80
CA ARG A 12 1.10 8.84 12.26
C ARG A 12 2.53 9.13 12.73
N TRP A 13 3.11 8.22 13.51
CA TRP A 13 4.50 8.32 13.95
C TRP A 13 5.46 8.37 12.77
N LEU A 14 5.32 7.46 11.81
CA LEU A 14 6.18 7.38 10.63
C LEU A 14 6.13 8.66 9.78
N CYS A 15 4.93 9.17 9.51
CA CYS A 15 4.73 10.40 8.77
C CYS A 15 5.37 11.60 9.48
N LEU A 16 5.16 11.73 10.79
CA LEU A 16 5.72 12.83 11.58
C LEU A 16 7.25 12.75 11.68
N GLU A 17 7.81 11.54 11.82
CA GLU A 17 9.28 11.34 11.82
C GLU A 17 9.88 11.75 10.47
N ILE A 18 9.27 11.35 9.36
CA ILE A 18 9.70 11.75 8.02
C ILE A 18 9.56 13.27 7.83
N ALA A 19 8.42 13.84 8.22
CA ALA A 19 8.21 15.29 8.14
C ALA A 19 9.26 16.06 8.96
N LYS A 20 9.61 15.57 10.15
CA LYS A 20 10.68 16.12 11.00
C LYS A 20 12.05 16.01 10.34
N LEU A 21 12.38 14.87 9.73
CA LEU A 21 13.64 14.64 9.02
C LEU A 21 13.83 15.67 7.90
N VAL A 22 12.78 16.00 7.16
CA VAL A 22 12.79 17.01 6.09
C VAL A 22 12.49 18.43 6.60
N LYS A 23 12.56 18.63 7.93
CA LYS A 23 12.37 19.92 8.61
C LYS A 23 11.03 20.60 8.29
N TYR A 24 9.97 19.81 8.11
CA TYR A 24 8.62 20.27 7.81
C TYR A 24 8.52 21.21 6.59
N ARG A 25 9.46 21.11 5.64
CA ARG A 25 9.41 21.88 4.41
C ARG A 25 8.40 21.26 3.46
N THR A 26 7.49 22.05 2.90
CA THR A 26 6.36 21.59 2.10
C THR A 26 6.77 20.72 0.90
N ILE A 27 7.74 21.15 0.10
CA ILE A 27 8.21 20.39 -1.08
C ILE A 27 8.90 19.09 -0.70
N PRO A 28 9.87 19.04 0.24
CA PRO A 28 10.43 17.78 0.72
C PRO A 28 9.38 16.84 1.34
N VAL A 29 8.43 17.35 2.12
CA VAL A 29 7.31 16.55 2.66
C VAL A 29 6.50 15.94 1.52
N PHE A 30 6.13 16.73 0.51
CA PHE A 30 5.43 16.27 -0.68
C PHE A 30 6.13 15.09 -1.35
N ILE A 31 7.44 15.21 -1.66
CA ILE A 31 8.20 14.14 -2.33
C ILE A 31 8.36 12.92 -1.43
N THR A 32 8.69 13.12 -0.15
CA THR A 32 8.90 11.99 0.76
C THR A 32 7.63 11.24 1.06
N PHE A 33 6.46 11.90 1.09
CA PHE A 33 5.17 11.24 1.28
C PHE A 33 4.74 10.44 0.05
N MET A 34 5.05 10.93 -1.17
CA MET A 34 4.89 10.13 -2.39
C MET A 34 5.71 8.83 -2.34
N LEU A 35 7.00 8.95 -1.97
CA LEU A 35 7.89 7.79 -1.87
C LEU A 35 7.44 6.82 -0.76
N MET A 36 7.03 7.35 0.40
CA MET A 36 6.53 6.57 1.52
C MET A 36 5.24 5.83 1.15
N SER A 37 4.32 6.51 0.47
CA SER A 37 3.07 5.92 -0.02
C SER A 37 3.35 4.73 -0.93
N PHE A 38 4.28 4.87 -1.88
CA PHE A 38 4.72 3.78 -2.75
C PHE A 38 5.30 2.60 -1.95
N VAL A 39 6.26 2.86 -1.06
CA VAL A 39 6.95 1.80 -0.30
C VAL A 39 5.98 1.06 0.65
N LEU A 40 5.09 1.77 1.32
CA LEU A 40 4.10 1.14 2.19
C LEU A 40 3.11 0.28 1.40
N ALA A 41 2.67 0.77 0.23
CA ALA A 41 1.72 0.04 -0.62
C ALA A 41 2.32 -1.22 -1.27
N MET A 42 3.64 -1.37 -1.30
CA MET A 42 4.27 -2.64 -1.71
C MET A 42 3.92 -3.81 -0.78
N PHE A 43 3.57 -3.55 0.48
CA PHE A 43 3.35 -4.59 1.50
C PHE A 43 1.99 -4.49 2.18
N ILE A 44 1.30 -3.38 1.99
CA ILE A 44 0.00 -3.07 2.59
C ILE A 44 -0.91 -2.64 1.45
N ASP A 45 -2.16 -3.08 1.49
CA ASP A 45 -3.18 -2.68 0.52
C ASP A 45 -3.20 -1.16 0.29
N SER A 46 -3.20 -0.75 -0.98
CA SER A 46 -3.07 0.65 -1.39
C SER A 46 -4.17 1.55 -0.81
N ILE A 47 -5.42 1.05 -0.71
CA ILE A 47 -6.54 1.79 -0.12
C ILE A 47 -6.27 2.09 1.36
N THR A 48 -5.82 1.08 2.10
CA THR A 48 -5.49 1.22 3.52
C THR A 48 -4.36 2.22 3.74
N VAL A 49 -3.30 2.16 2.94
CA VAL A 49 -2.19 3.14 2.99
C VAL A 49 -2.71 4.56 2.77
N ILE A 50 -3.52 4.76 1.74
CA ILE A 50 -4.08 6.09 1.40
C ILE A 50 -4.92 6.63 2.56
N LEU A 51 -5.78 5.82 3.18
CA LEU A 51 -6.62 6.25 4.29
C LEU A 51 -5.81 6.78 5.47
N PHE A 52 -4.73 6.08 5.85
CA PHE A 52 -3.88 6.50 6.96
C PHE A 52 -3.03 7.72 6.60
N LEU A 53 -2.40 7.72 5.41
CA LEU A 53 -1.55 8.83 4.99
C LEU A 53 -2.36 10.11 4.80
N ALA A 54 -3.50 10.05 4.10
CA ALA A 54 -4.34 11.21 3.88
C ALA A 54 -4.79 11.88 5.19
N ALA A 55 -5.10 11.09 6.23
CA ALA A 55 -5.47 11.64 7.53
C ALA A 55 -4.32 12.46 8.14
N VAL A 56 -3.07 11.95 8.09
CA VAL A 56 -1.90 12.67 8.60
C VAL A 56 -1.52 13.83 7.69
N THR A 57 -1.65 13.67 6.38
CA THR A 57 -1.41 14.75 5.40
C THR A 57 -2.36 15.92 5.63
N LEU A 58 -3.63 15.67 5.95
CA LEU A 58 -4.59 16.72 6.31
C LEU A 58 -4.16 17.46 7.59
N GLU A 59 -3.73 16.74 8.63
CA GLU A 59 -3.23 17.32 9.89
C GLU A 59 -1.99 18.19 9.63
N LEU A 60 -1.03 17.68 8.87
CA LEU A 60 0.19 18.42 8.53
C LEU A 60 -0.09 19.61 7.63
N ALA A 61 -0.98 19.48 6.66
CA ALA A 61 -1.34 20.57 5.76
C ALA A 61 -1.98 21.76 6.50
N GLN A 62 -2.81 21.48 7.51
CA GLN A 62 -3.35 22.52 8.41
C GLN A 62 -2.22 23.22 9.18
N THR A 63 -1.25 22.46 9.69
CA THR A 63 -0.10 23.00 10.42
C THR A 63 0.81 23.82 9.50
N LEU A 64 1.09 23.31 8.31
CA LEU A 64 1.94 23.97 7.30
C LEU A 64 1.22 25.06 6.52
N LYS A 65 -0.09 25.21 6.71
CA LYS A 65 -0.97 26.13 5.97
C LYS A 65 -0.83 25.98 4.45
N CYS A 66 -0.76 24.75 3.98
CA CYS A 66 -0.70 24.42 2.56
C CYS A 66 -1.96 23.66 2.11
N ASN A 67 -2.19 23.67 0.79
CA ASN A 67 -3.28 22.88 0.21
C ASN A 67 -2.94 21.38 0.28
N PRO A 68 -3.76 20.54 0.95
CA PRO A 68 -3.53 19.11 1.05
C PRO A 68 -3.80 18.35 -0.26
N VAL A 69 -4.62 18.91 -1.15
CA VAL A 69 -5.11 18.20 -2.35
C VAL A 69 -3.97 17.72 -3.25
N PRO A 70 -2.95 18.52 -3.61
CA PRO A 70 -1.82 18.07 -4.41
C PRO A 70 -1.06 16.91 -3.76
N ILE A 71 -0.90 16.94 -2.43
CA ILE A 71 -0.15 15.93 -1.68
C ILE A 71 -0.93 14.61 -1.69
N ILE A 72 -2.21 14.65 -1.29
CA ILE A 72 -3.07 13.46 -1.23
C ILE A 72 -3.25 12.84 -2.62
N LEU A 73 -3.45 13.66 -3.66
CA LEU A 73 -3.59 13.18 -5.02
C LEU A 73 -2.35 12.40 -5.48
N SER A 74 -1.17 12.93 -5.22
CA SER A 74 0.09 12.27 -5.58
C SER A 74 0.37 11.02 -4.75
N GLU A 75 -0.01 11.00 -3.47
CA GLU A 75 0.04 9.81 -2.61
C GLU A 75 -0.82 8.68 -3.18
N ILE A 76 -2.05 8.99 -3.64
CA ILE A 76 -2.96 8.01 -4.26
C ILE A 76 -2.30 7.36 -5.48
N PHE A 77 -1.73 8.16 -6.39
CA PHE A 77 -1.05 7.62 -7.57
C PHE A 77 0.15 6.75 -7.20
N CYS A 78 0.97 7.20 -6.24
CA CYS A 78 2.13 6.44 -5.79
C CYS A 78 1.75 5.17 -5.03
N ALA A 79 0.67 5.18 -4.22
CA ALA A 79 0.18 3.99 -3.56
C ALA A 79 -0.28 2.92 -4.57
N ASN A 80 -1.04 3.30 -5.60
CA ASN A 80 -1.46 2.35 -6.64
C ASN A 80 -0.26 1.77 -7.40
N LEU A 81 0.76 2.57 -7.71
CA LEU A 81 2.00 2.06 -8.31
C LEU A 81 2.75 1.12 -7.37
N GLY A 82 2.83 1.46 -6.08
CA GLY A 82 3.43 0.59 -5.06
C GLY A 82 2.68 -0.73 -4.91
N GLY A 83 1.34 -0.67 -4.89
CA GLY A 83 0.47 -1.84 -4.85
C GLY A 83 0.69 -2.79 -6.02
N SER A 84 0.97 -2.26 -7.21
CA SER A 84 1.26 -3.07 -8.39
C SER A 84 2.69 -3.64 -8.43
N ALA A 85 3.61 -3.12 -7.61
CA ALA A 85 5.03 -3.48 -7.66
C ALA A 85 5.33 -4.86 -7.09
N THR A 86 4.50 -5.36 -6.16
CA THR A 86 4.71 -6.64 -5.49
C THR A 86 3.48 -7.53 -5.56
N MET A 87 3.70 -8.81 -5.30
CA MET A 87 2.62 -9.79 -5.23
C MET A 87 1.64 -9.54 -4.08
N CYS A 88 2.05 -8.80 -3.03
CA CYS A 88 1.28 -8.62 -1.79
C CYS A 88 0.66 -7.22 -1.66
N GLY A 89 0.97 -6.29 -2.55
CA GLY A 89 0.44 -4.93 -2.49
C GLY A 89 -1.07 -4.89 -2.68
N ASP A 90 -1.54 -5.40 -3.80
CA ASP A 90 -2.96 -5.43 -4.12
C ASP A 90 -3.48 -6.87 -4.36
N PRO A 91 -4.74 -7.18 -4.00
CA PRO A 91 -5.31 -8.53 -4.12
C PRO A 91 -5.20 -9.16 -5.50
N PRO A 92 -5.40 -8.46 -6.64
CA PRO A 92 -5.25 -9.06 -7.96
C PRO A 92 -3.84 -9.65 -8.22
N ASN A 93 -2.81 -9.05 -7.64
CA ASN A 93 -1.43 -9.50 -7.84
C ASN A 93 -1.17 -10.84 -7.16
N ILE A 94 -1.79 -11.08 -6.00
CA ILE A 94 -1.72 -12.39 -5.31
C ILE A 94 -2.30 -13.47 -6.23
N ILE A 95 -3.43 -13.18 -6.87
CA ILE A 95 -4.12 -14.12 -7.76
C ILE A 95 -3.25 -14.40 -8.99
N ILE A 96 -2.77 -13.37 -9.67
CA ILE A 96 -1.92 -13.50 -10.86
C ILE A 96 -0.63 -14.23 -10.50
N GLY A 97 0.05 -13.81 -9.44
CA GLY A 97 1.31 -14.41 -9.03
C GLY A 97 1.17 -15.90 -8.67
N THR A 98 0.13 -16.27 -7.90
CA THR A 98 -0.11 -17.66 -7.53
C THR A 98 -0.57 -18.50 -8.72
N SER A 99 -1.42 -17.99 -9.61
CA SER A 99 -1.91 -18.71 -10.80
C SER A 99 -0.79 -18.99 -11.80
N LEU A 100 0.16 -18.06 -11.93
CA LEU A 100 1.32 -18.21 -12.81
C LEU A 100 2.51 -18.92 -12.13
N GLY A 101 2.39 -19.27 -10.84
CA GLY A 101 3.43 -19.93 -10.08
C GLY A 101 4.65 -19.05 -9.78
N TYR A 102 4.51 -17.72 -9.82
CA TYR A 102 5.59 -16.81 -9.50
C TYR A 102 5.92 -16.81 -8.00
N THR A 103 7.21 -16.77 -7.72
CA THR A 103 7.69 -16.43 -6.40
C THR A 103 7.59 -14.90 -6.18
N PHE A 104 7.63 -14.46 -4.91
CA PHE A 104 7.64 -13.02 -4.58
C PHE A 104 8.80 -12.27 -5.27
N GLY A 105 9.99 -12.90 -5.33
CA GLY A 105 11.17 -12.33 -5.98
C GLY A 105 11.02 -12.20 -7.50
N GLU A 106 10.47 -13.22 -8.16
CA GLU A 106 10.20 -13.20 -9.59
C GLU A 106 9.15 -12.16 -9.95
N PHE A 107 8.09 -12.03 -9.15
CA PHE A 107 7.07 -11.02 -9.36
C PHE A 107 7.66 -9.61 -9.26
N ILE A 108 8.42 -9.30 -8.21
CA ILE A 108 9.11 -8.00 -8.05
C ILE A 108 10.09 -7.72 -9.20
N SER A 109 10.83 -8.73 -9.66
CA SER A 109 11.79 -8.55 -10.76
C SER A 109 11.11 -8.19 -12.08
N ASN A 110 9.90 -8.67 -12.31
CA ASN A 110 9.14 -8.39 -13.52
C ASN A 110 8.32 -7.09 -13.42
N THR A 111 7.51 -6.92 -12.38
CA THR A 111 6.60 -5.78 -12.23
C THR A 111 7.19 -4.63 -11.44
N GLY A 112 8.01 -4.92 -10.42
CA GLY A 112 8.57 -3.90 -9.53
C GLY A 112 9.50 -2.93 -10.26
N PHE A 113 10.25 -3.40 -11.25
CA PHE A 113 11.11 -2.52 -12.05
C PHE A 113 10.30 -1.54 -12.89
N ILE A 114 9.20 -2.00 -13.50
CA ILE A 114 8.29 -1.15 -14.26
C ILE A 114 7.61 -0.13 -13.34
N ALA A 115 7.17 -0.57 -12.16
CA ALA A 115 6.58 0.30 -11.15
C ALA A 115 7.56 1.37 -10.65
N LEU A 116 8.84 1.02 -10.49
CA LEU A 116 9.89 1.97 -10.09
C LEU A 116 10.15 3.04 -11.17
N ILE A 117 10.21 2.65 -12.44
CA ILE A 117 10.34 3.62 -13.54
C ILE A 117 9.12 4.54 -13.56
N SER A 118 7.92 3.97 -13.43
CA SER A 118 6.67 4.72 -13.38
C SER A 118 6.63 5.69 -12.18
N LEU A 119 7.14 5.26 -11.03
CA LEU A 119 7.27 6.14 -9.84
C LEU A 119 8.13 7.37 -10.15
N VAL A 120 9.30 7.18 -10.77
CA VAL A 120 10.19 8.31 -11.12
C VAL A 120 9.46 9.29 -12.04
N VAL A 121 8.77 8.78 -13.07
CA VAL A 121 8.01 9.62 -14.00
C VAL A 121 6.89 10.38 -13.28
N ILE A 122 6.14 9.70 -12.42
CA ILE A 122 5.02 10.30 -11.67
C ILE A 122 5.52 11.35 -10.67
N VAL A 123 6.63 11.08 -9.96
CA VAL A 123 7.21 12.05 -9.02
C VAL A 123 7.65 13.32 -9.77
N ILE A 124 8.32 13.18 -10.91
CA ILE A 124 8.71 14.33 -11.75
C ILE A 124 7.48 15.06 -12.25
N TYR A 125 6.47 14.35 -12.75
CA TYR A 125 5.23 14.93 -13.27
C TYR A 125 4.51 15.77 -12.21
N PHE A 126 4.24 15.20 -11.04
CA PHE A 126 3.55 15.92 -9.97
C PHE A 126 4.40 17.05 -9.38
N TYR A 127 5.73 16.88 -9.31
CA TYR A 127 6.63 17.97 -8.93
C TYR A 127 6.52 19.16 -9.90
N LEU A 128 6.55 18.91 -11.20
CA LEU A 128 6.42 19.98 -12.21
C LEU A 128 5.04 20.67 -12.14
N CYS A 129 3.97 19.91 -11.89
CA CYS A 129 2.62 20.45 -11.77
C CYS A 129 2.43 21.34 -10.54
N PHE A 130 2.91 20.90 -9.38
CA PHE A 130 2.52 21.48 -8.09
C PHE A 130 3.63 22.22 -7.35
N HIS A 131 4.90 22.19 -7.79
CA HIS A 131 6.00 22.83 -7.05
C HIS A 131 5.79 24.33 -6.84
N LYS A 132 5.20 25.05 -7.81
CA LYS A 132 4.96 26.49 -7.70
C LYS A 132 3.89 26.81 -6.65
N GLU A 133 2.82 26.03 -6.63
CA GLU A 133 1.75 26.16 -5.64
C GLU A 133 2.28 25.87 -4.24
N LEU A 134 2.99 24.76 -4.06
CA LEU A 134 3.52 24.34 -2.76
C LEU A 134 4.68 25.24 -2.26
N ALA A 135 5.51 25.78 -3.15
CA ALA A 135 6.59 26.68 -2.78
C ALA A 135 6.06 28.03 -2.29
N GLY A 136 4.92 28.51 -2.83
CA GLY A 136 4.33 29.79 -2.43
C GLY A 136 3.63 29.76 -1.07
N GLN A 137 3.22 28.58 -0.60
CA GLN A 137 2.37 28.44 0.58
C GLN A 137 3.14 28.22 1.90
N GLY A 138 4.36 27.70 1.88
CA GLY A 138 5.10 27.33 3.10
C GLY A 138 6.12 28.35 3.61
N ALA A 139 6.29 29.50 2.96
CA ALA A 139 7.47 30.36 3.18
C ALA A 139 7.36 31.36 4.36
N VAL A 140 6.23 31.51 5.03
CA VAL A 140 5.99 32.66 5.94
C VAL A 140 5.49 32.30 7.34
N VAL A 141 5.33 31.03 7.67
CA VAL A 141 4.78 30.68 8.98
C VAL A 141 5.90 30.30 9.95
N GLN A 142 6.18 31.19 10.92
CA GLN A 142 6.85 30.78 12.15
C GLN A 142 5.88 29.86 12.92
N ILE A 143 6.02 28.56 12.68
CA ILE A 143 5.24 27.54 13.39
C ILE A 143 5.81 27.48 14.80
N THR A 144 5.00 27.86 15.78
CA THR A 144 5.37 27.92 17.20
C THR A 144 5.52 26.55 17.83
N SER A 145 4.94 25.49 17.23
CA SER A 145 5.09 24.11 17.70
C SER A 145 4.77 23.13 16.56
N TYR A 146 5.72 22.25 16.26
CA TYR A 146 5.49 21.12 15.36
C TYR A 146 4.98 19.91 16.18
N PRO A 147 4.11 19.06 15.62
CA PRO A 147 3.71 17.81 16.28
C PRO A 147 4.92 16.94 16.61
N ASP A 148 5.04 16.48 17.86
CA ASP A 148 6.11 15.56 18.23
C ASP A 148 5.73 14.14 17.79
N PRO A 149 6.57 13.45 16.97
CA PRO A 149 6.33 12.07 16.58
C PRO A 149 6.08 11.12 17.73
N LYS A 150 6.68 11.38 18.90
CA LYS A 150 6.51 10.52 20.09
C LYS A 150 5.10 10.55 20.66
N GLU A 151 4.37 11.64 20.47
CA GLU A 151 2.97 11.77 20.90
C GLU A 151 2.00 10.95 20.01
N ALA A 152 2.46 10.55 18.82
CA ALA A 152 1.69 9.69 17.94
C ALA A 152 1.57 8.24 18.45
N ILE A 153 2.50 7.80 19.30
CA ILE A 153 2.53 6.44 19.83
C ILE A 153 1.57 6.34 21.02
N THR A 154 0.44 5.67 20.82
CA THR A 154 -0.60 5.51 21.83
C THR A 154 -0.16 4.58 22.98
N ASP A 155 0.42 3.43 22.63
CA ASP A 155 0.97 2.43 23.56
C ASP A 155 2.26 1.87 22.95
N LYS A 156 3.37 2.02 23.68
CA LYS A 156 4.69 1.54 23.25
C LYS A 156 4.77 0.02 23.11
N GLY A 157 4.02 -0.70 23.96
CA GLY A 157 3.99 -2.16 23.92
C GLY A 157 3.25 -2.67 22.68
N GLU A 158 2.07 -2.14 22.40
CA GLU A 158 1.28 -2.49 21.22
C GLU A 158 1.98 -2.04 19.92
N PHE A 159 2.63 -0.88 19.96
CA PHE A 159 3.44 -0.38 18.83
C PHE A 159 4.58 -1.35 18.49
N ALA A 160 5.38 -1.76 19.50
CA ALA A 160 6.50 -2.67 19.30
C ALA A 160 6.04 -4.04 18.79
N LYS A 161 4.97 -4.61 19.37
CA LYS A 161 4.38 -5.87 18.91
C LYS A 161 3.92 -5.78 17.44
N SER A 162 3.22 -4.72 17.09
CA SER A 162 2.73 -4.49 15.71
C SER A 162 3.87 -4.38 14.71
N CYS A 163 4.93 -3.64 15.06
CA CYS A 163 6.13 -3.54 14.22
C CYS A 163 6.84 -4.90 14.03
N VAL A 164 6.97 -5.68 15.11
CA VAL A 164 7.59 -7.01 15.03
C VAL A 164 6.76 -7.96 14.15
N ILE A 165 5.43 -7.97 14.32
CA ILE A 165 4.54 -8.80 13.49
C ILE A 165 4.62 -8.38 12.02
N PHE A 166 4.67 -7.08 11.73
CA PHE A 166 4.81 -6.57 10.38
C PHE A 166 6.13 -7.00 9.74
N LEU A 167 7.24 -6.80 10.45
CA LEU A 167 8.56 -7.24 9.98
C LEU A 167 8.60 -8.76 9.75
N LEU A 168 8.00 -9.54 10.65
CA LEU A 168 7.88 -10.99 10.49
C LEU A 168 7.07 -11.34 9.23
N ALA A 169 5.97 -10.64 8.97
CA ALA A 169 5.16 -10.85 7.77
C ALA A 169 5.98 -10.57 6.50
N VAL A 170 6.70 -9.44 6.45
CA VAL A 170 7.56 -9.08 5.31
C VAL A 170 8.65 -10.14 5.10
N VAL A 171 9.34 -10.56 6.17
CA VAL A 171 10.38 -11.59 6.07
C VAL A 171 9.82 -12.91 5.54
N LEU A 172 8.69 -13.38 6.08
CA LEU A 172 8.05 -14.62 5.62
C LEU A 172 7.61 -14.53 4.15
N LEU A 173 7.08 -13.36 3.72
CA LEU A 173 6.69 -13.14 2.33
C LEU A 173 7.88 -13.10 1.38
N VAL A 174 8.98 -12.47 1.77
CA VAL A 174 10.20 -12.43 0.94
C VAL A 174 10.85 -13.82 0.85
N THR A 175 10.81 -14.60 1.93
CA THR A 175 11.45 -15.92 2.01
C THR A 175 10.51 -17.09 1.66
N HIS A 176 9.28 -16.83 1.23
CA HIS A 176 8.28 -17.88 1.02
C HIS A 176 8.71 -18.96 0.00
N ALA A 177 9.44 -18.55 -1.04
CA ALA A 177 9.98 -19.45 -2.04
C ALA A 177 11.02 -20.45 -1.46
N GLN A 178 11.79 -20.00 -0.48
CA GLN A 178 12.83 -20.82 0.18
C GLN A 178 12.23 -21.72 1.27
N THR A 179 11.18 -21.25 1.94
CA THR A 179 10.51 -21.97 3.03
C THR A 179 9.44 -22.94 2.54
N GLY A 180 9.02 -22.84 1.28
CA GLY A 180 7.91 -23.63 0.72
C GLY A 180 6.54 -23.26 1.29
N LEU A 181 6.44 -22.17 2.06
CA LEU A 181 5.19 -21.70 2.64
C LEU A 181 4.37 -20.96 1.58
N THR A 182 3.08 -21.26 1.48
CA THR A 182 2.18 -20.51 0.60
C THR A 182 1.86 -19.12 1.18
N VAL A 183 1.62 -18.12 0.31
CA VAL A 183 1.23 -16.76 0.72
C VAL A 183 -0.05 -16.79 1.59
N ALA A 184 -1.01 -17.67 1.25
CA ALA A 184 -2.23 -17.87 2.02
C ALA A 184 -1.96 -18.39 3.45
N PHE A 185 -1.02 -19.33 3.60
CA PHE A 185 -0.61 -19.82 4.91
C PHE A 185 0.03 -18.71 5.75
N ILE A 186 0.97 -17.96 5.15
CA ILE A 186 1.63 -16.82 5.82
C ILE A 186 0.59 -15.80 6.28
N GLY A 187 -0.35 -15.41 5.40
CA GLY A 187 -1.40 -14.47 5.74
C GLY A 187 -2.28 -14.94 6.92
N THR A 188 -2.69 -16.22 6.89
CA THR A 188 -3.49 -16.84 7.96
C THR A 188 -2.71 -16.88 9.27
N PHE A 189 -1.44 -17.31 9.23
CA PHE A 189 -0.57 -17.36 10.40
C PHE A 189 -0.40 -15.98 11.05
N ILE A 190 -0.10 -14.95 10.26
CA ILE A 190 0.04 -13.57 10.74
C ILE A 190 -1.29 -13.02 11.29
N ALA A 191 -2.43 -13.37 10.68
CA ALA A 191 -3.74 -12.97 11.18
C ALA A 191 -4.00 -13.58 12.58
N ILE A 192 -3.77 -14.89 12.74
CA ILE A 192 -3.91 -15.58 14.02
C ILE A 192 -2.94 -14.99 15.06
N LEU A 193 -1.67 -14.81 14.71
CA LEU A 193 -0.67 -14.23 15.59
C LEU A 193 -1.07 -12.83 16.07
N THR A 194 -1.62 -12.00 15.18
CA THR A 194 -2.11 -10.68 15.50
C THR A 194 -3.28 -10.74 16.51
N LEU A 195 -4.26 -11.62 16.26
CA LEU A 195 -5.42 -11.77 17.15
C LEU A 195 -5.03 -12.30 18.53
N VAL A 196 -4.07 -13.22 18.60
CA VAL A 196 -3.59 -13.77 19.86
C VAL A 196 -2.79 -12.72 20.66
N THR A 197 -1.92 -11.98 20.00
CA THR A 197 -1.08 -10.96 20.67
C THR A 197 -1.87 -9.71 21.08
N GLN A 198 -2.92 -9.38 20.33
CA GLN A 198 -3.82 -8.25 20.57
C GLN A 198 -5.22 -8.73 20.98
N TYR A 199 -5.30 -9.76 21.84
CA TYR A 199 -6.58 -10.41 22.18
C TYR A 199 -7.59 -9.45 22.82
N LYS A 200 -7.14 -8.41 23.54
CA LYS A 200 -8.00 -7.39 24.15
C LYS A 200 -8.78 -6.60 23.10
N ASP A 201 -8.17 -6.35 21.94
CA ASP A 201 -8.74 -5.58 20.85
C ASP A 201 -9.28 -6.46 19.72
N ALA A 202 -9.21 -7.79 19.87
CA ALA A 202 -9.56 -8.75 18.81
C ALA A 202 -10.96 -8.53 18.24
N LYS A 203 -11.96 -8.22 19.08
CA LYS A 203 -13.34 -7.93 18.64
C LYS A 203 -13.40 -6.68 17.76
N GLU A 204 -12.69 -5.63 18.14
CA GLU A 204 -12.64 -4.37 17.39
C GLU A 204 -11.89 -4.58 16.05
N LEU A 205 -10.76 -5.29 16.07
CA LEU A 205 -9.99 -5.63 14.87
C LEU A 205 -10.80 -6.48 13.90
N LEU A 206 -11.55 -7.47 14.38
CA LEU A 206 -12.43 -8.28 13.56
C LEU A 206 -13.61 -7.47 12.98
N ALA A 207 -14.17 -6.53 13.75
CA ALA A 207 -15.24 -5.66 13.26
C ALA A 207 -14.79 -4.72 12.12
N LYS A 208 -13.50 -4.39 12.06
CA LYS A 208 -12.91 -3.53 11.02
C LYS A 208 -12.43 -4.30 9.77
N VAL A 209 -12.56 -5.62 9.75
CA VAL A 209 -12.29 -6.42 8.55
C VAL A 209 -13.28 -6.03 7.46
N ASP A 210 -12.78 -5.79 6.26
CA ASP A 210 -13.62 -5.48 5.11
C ASP A 210 -14.27 -6.75 4.55
N TYR A 211 -15.33 -7.18 5.22
CA TYR A 211 -16.13 -8.34 4.80
C TYR A 211 -16.80 -8.15 3.44
N LYS A 212 -17.05 -6.90 3.03
CA LYS A 212 -17.65 -6.61 1.72
C LYS A 212 -16.69 -6.97 0.59
N THR A 213 -15.43 -6.55 0.71
CA THR A 213 -14.38 -6.90 -0.24
C THR A 213 -14.12 -8.41 -0.25
N LEU A 214 -14.11 -9.08 0.90
CA LEU A 214 -13.98 -10.55 0.96
C LEU A 214 -15.13 -11.26 0.23
N LEU A 215 -16.37 -10.85 0.47
CA LEU A 215 -17.54 -11.42 -0.20
C LEU A 215 -17.54 -11.12 -1.71
N PHE A 216 -17.09 -9.93 -2.10
CA PHE A 216 -16.92 -9.58 -3.51
C PHE A 216 -15.94 -10.54 -4.21
N PHE A 217 -14.77 -10.79 -3.62
CA PHE A 217 -13.80 -11.73 -4.21
C PHE A 217 -14.33 -13.16 -4.25
N ILE A 218 -15.02 -13.63 -3.20
CA ILE A 218 -15.64 -14.96 -3.21
C ILE A 218 -16.64 -15.04 -4.37
N GLY A 219 -17.52 -14.05 -4.52
CA GLY A 219 -18.49 -14.01 -5.63
C GLY A 219 -17.80 -13.94 -7.01
N LEU A 220 -16.74 -13.14 -7.12
CA LEU A 220 -15.97 -13.02 -8.35
C LEU A 220 -15.36 -14.37 -8.76
N PHE A 221 -14.74 -15.09 -7.84
CA PHE A 221 -14.15 -16.41 -8.12
C PHE A 221 -15.21 -17.46 -8.51
N VAL A 222 -16.38 -17.42 -7.88
CA VAL A 222 -17.49 -18.31 -8.27
C VAL A 222 -17.94 -18.02 -9.70
N VAL A 223 -18.11 -16.74 -10.06
CA VAL A 223 -18.52 -16.35 -11.42
C VAL A 223 -17.43 -16.70 -12.45
N VAL A 224 -16.19 -16.35 -12.18
CA VAL A 224 -15.05 -16.64 -13.09
C VAL A 224 -14.87 -18.14 -13.27
N GLY A 225 -14.93 -18.94 -12.17
CA GLY A 225 -14.87 -20.38 -12.27
C GLY A 225 -16.05 -21.01 -13.05
N GLY A 226 -17.24 -20.42 -12.94
CA GLY A 226 -18.37 -20.82 -13.78
C GLY A 226 -18.15 -20.51 -15.27
N LEU A 227 -17.61 -19.34 -15.59
CA LEU A 227 -17.27 -18.97 -16.97
C LEU A 227 -16.16 -19.86 -17.56
N GLU A 228 -15.19 -20.26 -16.75
CA GLU A 228 -14.14 -21.20 -17.14
C GLU A 228 -14.71 -22.57 -17.46
N GLN A 229 -15.55 -23.13 -16.58
CA GLN A 229 -16.17 -24.44 -16.79
C GLN A 229 -17.11 -24.49 -18.00
N THR A 230 -17.73 -23.38 -18.35
CA THR A 230 -18.64 -23.27 -19.51
C THR A 230 -17.90 -23.03 -20.83
N GLY A 231 -16.56 -22.85 -20.81
CA GLY A 231 -15.75 -22.58 -22.01
C GLY A 231 -15.85 -21.15 -22.54
N VAL A 232 -16.63 -20.28 -21.90
CA VAL A 232 -16.80 -18.88 -22.35
C VAL A 232 -15.50 -18.11 -22.35
N LEU A 233 -14.59 -18.38 -21.37
CA LEU A 233 -13.28 -17.73 -21.32
C LEU A 233 -12.39 -18.16 -22.48
N GLU A 234 -12.46 -19.43 -22.92
CA GLU A 234 -11.73 -19.93 -24.09
C GLU A 234 -12.21 -19.27 -25.39
N GLU A 235 -13.52 -19.07 -25.54
CA GLU A 235 -14.10 -18.37 -26.69
C GLU A 235 -13.64 -16.91 -26.74
N ILE A 236 -13.67 -16.20 -25.60
CA ILE A 236 -13.19 -14.82 -25.49
C ILE A 236 -11.69 -14.74 -25.82
N ALA A 237 -10.88 -15.62 -25.26
CA ALA A 237 -9.44 -15.71 -25.54
C ALA A 237 -9.18 -15.98 -27.04
N GLY A 238 -9.96 -16.87 -27.64
CA GLY A 238 -9.91 -17.17 -29.07
C GLY A 238 -10.27 -15.96 -29.95
N LEU A 239 -11.25 -15.16 -29.56
CA LEU A 239 -11.59 -13.91 -30.25
C LEU A 239 -10.47 -12.87 -30.14
N ILE A 240 -9.90 -12.68 -28.94
CA ILE A 240 -8.78 -11.77 -28.71
C ILE A 240 -7.56 -12.19 -29.56
N SER A 241 -7.24 -13.48 -29.55
CA SER A 241 -6.14 -14.04 -30.36
C SER A 241 -6.34 -13.82 -31.87
N LYS A 242 -7.56 -13.98 -32.37
CA LYS A 242 -7.89 -13.71 -33.78
C LYS A 242 -7.79 -12.22 -34.13
N LEU A 243 -8.21 -11.32 -33.23
CA LEU A 243 -8.12 -9.88 -33.42
C LEU A 243 -6.69 -9.35 -33.30
N SER A 244 -5.89 -9.97 -32.46
CA SER A 244 -4.47 -9.59 -32.22
C SER A 244 -3.55 -9.99 -33.39
N GLY A 245 -3.95 -10.92 -34.26
CA GLY A 245 -3.13 -11.41 -35.38
C GLY A 245 -1.83 -12.04 -34.89
N SER A 246 -0.87 -12.24 -35.82
CA SER A 246 0.45 -12.80 -35.49
C SER A 246 1.41 -11.82 -34.77
N ASN A 247 0.98 -10.63 -34.44
CA ASN A 247 1.77 -9.63 -33.71
C ASN A 247 1.70 -9.90 -32.21
N GLY A 248 2.64 -10.70 -31.70
CA GLY A 248 2.79 -10.96 -30.25
C GLY A 248 3.10 -9.73 -29.37
N MET A 249 2.96 -8.52 -29.91
CA MET A 249 3.09 -7.25 -29.18
C MET A 249 1.75 -6.77 -28.58
N LEU A 250 0.64 -7.43 -28.91
CA LEU A 250 -0.71 -7.08 -28.42
C LEU A 250 -1.28 -8.14 -27.46
N MET A 251 -0.50 -9.11 -27.05
CA MET A 251 -0.74 -10.02 -25.95
C MET A 251 0.00 -9.52 -24.69
#